data_20c5a4ca7d749830fc826cc651984864
#
_entry.id   20c5a4ca7d749830fc826cc651984864
#
_cell.length_a   1.000
_cell.length_b   1.000
_cell.length_c   1.000
_cell.angle_alpha   90.00
_cell.angle_beta   90.00
_cell.angle_gamma   90.00
#
_symmetry.space_group_name_H-M   'P 1'
#
loop_
_entity.id
_entity.type
_entity.pdbx_description
1 polymer ?
#
loop_
_entity_poly.entity_id
_entity_poly.type
_entity_poly.pdbx_seq_one_letter_code
_entity_poly.pdbx_strand_id
1 'polypeptide(L)'
;MLKNINLELQNKAFIGILGPNGSGKSTLLKLILKNLNISKGEISLFNTDIKNFSLKEFAQLCGFVPQNSGLNTPLKVIDVLLMSKFTNLKHAFCDYSKEDILEVENFAKTLKLENFLERNILSLSGGEFQRVLLARALLKKPKILFLDEPTSALDLNHAIELLSLCERLIKQNNIAVVAILHDLNLASMFCDKVLFLKEGEIKYFGSTKELFTKEILKEIYNLNCEIVYKDLKPYILALKEKI
;
A
#
# COMPACT_ATOMS: atom_id res chain seq x y z
N MET A 1 11.97 -17.19 5.30
CA MET A 1 11.13 -17.29 6.50
C MET A 1 11.39 -16.05 7.34
N LEU A 2 10.35 -15.39 7.88
CA LEU A 2 10.54 -14.22 8.75
C LEU A 2 11.03 -14.66 10.14
N LYS A 3 11.91 -13.85 10.74
CA LYS A 3 12.55 -14.15 12.03
C LYS A 3 12.56 -12.89 12.90
N ASN A 4 12.18 -13.04 14.15
CA ASN A 4 12.33 -11.98 15.17
C ASN A 4 11.80 -10.60 14.73
N ILE A 5 10.64 -10.57 14.08
CA ILE A 5 10.03 -9.33 13.66
C ILE A 5 9.39 -8.66 14.88
N ASN A 6 9.95 -7.53 15.29
CA ASN A 6 9.39 -6.66 16.33
C ASN A 6 9.22 -5.28 15.72
N LEU A 7 7.97 -4.84 15.59
CA LEU A 7 7.63 -3.59 14.92
C LEU A 7 6.37 -3.01 15.54
N GLU A 8 6.43 -1.74 15.87
CA GLU A 8 5.28 -0.95 16.26
C GLU A 8 5.08 0.18 15.25
N LEU A 9 3.89 0.26 14.67
CA LEU A 9 3.54 1.27 13.69
C LEU A 9 2.69 2.36 14.35
N GLN A 10 3.08 3.60 14.12
CA GLN A 10 2.32 4.77 14.58
C GLN A 10 1.13 5.03 13.65
N ASN A 11 0.05 5.55 14.22
CA ASN A 11 -1.09 6.04 13.45
C ASN A 11 -0.69 7.27 12.60
N LYS A 12 -1.38 7.47 11.48
CA LYS A 12 -1.25 8.66 10.62
C LYS A 12 0.14 8.83 9.99
N ALA A 13 0.79 7.75 9.60
CA ALA A 13 2.08 7.79 8.96
C ALA A 13 2.06 7.05 7.61
N PHE A 14 2.92 7.49 6.70
CA PHE A 14 3.24 6.73 5.50
C PHE A 14 4.52 5.93 5.74
N ILE A 15 4.38 4.61 5.79
CA ILE A 15 5.47 3.69 6.11
C ILE A 15 5.83 2.88 4.87
N GLY A 16 7.09 2.97 4.43
CA GLY A 16 7.63 2.18 3.35
C GLY A 16 8.26 0.88 3.86
N ILE A 17 7.89 -0.25 3.29
CA ILE A 17 8.61 -1.54 3.48
C ILE A 17 9.54 -1.71 2.30
N LEU A 18 10.84 -1.68 2.58
CA LEU A 18 11.94 -1.72 1.61
C LEU A 18 12.82 -2.94 1.84
N GLY A 19 13.58 -3.34 0.83
CA GLY A 19 14.54 -4.44 0.90
C GLY A 19 14.65 -5.18 -0.43
N PRO A 20 15.72 -5.97 -0.62
CA PRO A 20 15.95 -6.71 -1.85
C PRO A 20 14.84 -7.74 -2.13
N ASN A 21 14.80 -8.26 -3.35
CA ASN A 21 13.89 -9.33 -3.70
C ASN A 21 14.16 -10.56 -2.84
N GLY A 22 13.08 -11.24 -2.41
CA GLY A 22 13.21 -12.40 -1.51
C GLY A 22 13.44 -12.06 -0.03
N SER A 23 13.53 -10.79 0.37
CA SER A 23 13.75 -10.41 1.77
C SER A 23 12.60 -10.73 2.71
N GLY A 24 11.38 -11.00 2.18
CA GLY A 24 10.19 -11.35 2.97
C GLY A 24 9.12 -10.27 3.05
N LYS A 25 9.23 -9.17 2.29
CA LYS A 25 8.27 -8.03 2.30
C LYS A 25 6.81 -8.47 2.10
N SER A 26 6.53 -9.16 1.00
CA SER A 26 5.16 -9.64 0.71
C SER A 26 4.72 -10.73 1.69
N THR A 27 5.65 -11.51 2.26
CA THR A 27 5.34 -12.48 3.32
C THR A 27 4.90 -11.76 4.60
N LEU A 28 5.60 -10.69 5.00
CA LEU A 28 5.23 -9.86 6.14
C LEU A 28 3.83 -9.27 5.95
N LEU A 29 3.59 -8.69 4.77
CA LEU A 29 2.28 -8.12 4.44
C LEU A 29 1.16 -9.17 4.48
N LYS A 30 1.40 -10.38 3.92
CA LYS A 30 0.42 -11.47 3.94
C LYS A 30 0.11 -11.97 5.36
N LEU A 31 1.09 -11.98 6.27
CA LEU A 31 0.88 -12.32 7.68
C LEU A 31 0.02 -11.25 8.38
N ILE A 32 0.32 -9.96 8.17
CA ILE A 32 -0.46 -8.85 8.73
C ILE A 32 -1.91 -8.90 8.22
N LEU A 33 -2.11 -9.21 6.92
CA LEU A 33 -3.43 -9.31 6.29
C LEU A 33 -4.20 -10.61 6.60
N LYS A 34 -3.70 -11.46 7.50
CA LYS A 34 -4.29 -12.78 7.84
C LYS A 34 -4.37 -13.76 6.63
N ASN A 35 -3.61 -13.51 5.57
CA ASN A 35 -3.53 -14.42 4.41
C ASN A 35 -2.58 -15.59 4.64
N LEU A 36 -1.75 -15.52 5.68
CA LEU A 36 -0.87 -16.59 6.17
C LEU A 36 -0.99 -16.71 7.69
N ASN A 37 -0.85 -17.92 8.18
CA ASN A 37 -0.85 -18.18 9.63
C ASN A 37 0.50 -17.85 10.25
N ILE A 38 0.47 -17.22 11.43
CA ILE A 38 1.64 -16.94 12.24
C ILE A 38 2.05 -18.24 12.94
N SER A 39 3.30 -18.65 12.82
CA SER A 39 3.83 -19.84 13.50
C SER A 39 4.20 -19.57 14.96
N LYS A 40 4.77 -18.37 15.24
CA LYS A 40 5.16 -17.90 16.58
C LYS A 40 5.00 -16.38 16.65
N GLY A 41 4.71 -15.86 17.84
CA GLY A 41 4.51 -14.43 18.08
C GLY A 41 3.05 -14.01 17.88
N GLU A 42 2.84 -12.70 17.84
CA GLU A 42 1.52 -12.09 17.71
C GLU A 42 1.57 -10.87 16.79
N ILE A 43 0.45 -10.53 16.22
CA ILE A 43 0.23 -9.27 15.50
C ILE A 43 -1.01 -8.63 16.08
N SER A 44 -0.89 -7.38 16.51
CA SER A 44 -1.99 -6.62 17.08
C SER A 44 -2.30 -5.39 16.23
N LEU A 45 -3.58 -5.07 16.09
CA LEU A 45 -4.07 -3.81 15.54
C LEU A 45 -4.89 -3.09 16.62
N PHE A 46 -4.56 -1.83 16.91
CA PHE A 46 -5.27 -1.03 17.92
C PHE A 46 -5.37 -1.76 19.26
N ASN A 47 -4.26 -2.33 19.73
CA ASN A 47 -4.14 -3.11 20.98
C ASN A 47 -4.99 -4.40 21.03
N THR A 48 -5.45 -4.87 19.89
CA THR A 48 -6.23 -6.13 19.79
C THR A 48 -5.50 -7.10 18.86
N ASP A 49 -5.27 -8.35 19.32
CA ASP A 49 -4.69 -9.41 18.48
C ASP A 49 -5.56 -9.58 17.21
N ILE A 50 -4.91 -9.61 16.05
CA ILE A 50 -5.62 -9.75 14.77
C ILE A 50 -6.48 -11.02 14.69
N LYS A 51 -6.15 -12.06 15.48
CA LYS A 51 -6.92 -13.30 15.58
C LYS A 51 -8.33 -13.07 16.12
N ASN A 52 -8.50 -12.08 17.00
CA ASN A 52 -9.76 -11.75 17.66
C ASN A 52 -10.73 -10.97 16.77
N PHE A 53 -10.30 -10.43 15.64
CA PHE A 53 -11.20 -9.81 14.66
C PHE A 53 -11.85 -10.88 13.79
N SER A 54 -13.16 -10.80 13.59
CA SER A 54 -13.81 -11.47 12.46
C SER A 54 -13.24 -10.99 11.12
N LEU A 55 -13.38 -11.78 10.06
CA LEU A 55 -12.94 -11.36 8.73
C LEU A 55 -13.64 -10.07 8.27
N LYS A 56 -14.90 -9.88 8.65
CA LYS A 56 -15.68 -8.67 8.31
C LYS A 56 -15.13 -7.44 9.01
N GLU A 57 -14.90 -7.50 10.32
CA GLU A 57 -14.31 -6.39 11.09
C GLU A 57 -12.92 -6.05 10.59
N PHE A 58 -12.08 -7.05 10.35
CA PHE A 58 -10.74 -6.85 9.83
C PHE A 58 -10.76 -6.18 8.45
N ALA A 59 -11.65 -6.64 7.55
CA ALA A 59 -11.81 -6.07 6.21
C ALA A 59 -12.39 -4.64 6.21
N GLN A 60 -13.07 -4.22 7.27
CA GLN A 60 -13.49 -2.82 7.46
C GLN A 60 -12.37 -1.94 7.97
N LEU A 61 -11.49 -2.47 8.84
CA LEU A 61 -10.35 -1.72 9.38
C LEU A 61 -9.21 -1.57 8.38
N CYS A 62 -9.00 -2.57 7.53
CA CYS A 62 -7.86 -2.66 6.62
C CYS A 62 -8.30 -2.54 5.16
N GLY A 63 -7.81 -1.52 4.46
CA GLY A 63 -7.84 -1.45 3.00
C GLY A 63 -6.62 -2.17 2.43
N PHE A 64 -6.77 -2.84 1.30
CA PHE A 64 -5.67 -3.52 0.64
C PHE A 64 -5.71 -3.32 -0.88
N VAL A 65 -4.57 -2.91 -1.43
CA VAL A 65 -4.32 -2.84 -2.88
C VAL A 65 -3.23 -3.85 -3.21
N PRO A 66 -3.56 -4.97 -3.86
CA PRO A 66 -2.59 -5.99 -4.22
C PRO A 66 -1.78 -5.58 -5.45
N GLN A 67 -0.57 -6.13 -5.60
CA GLN A 67 0.25 -6.01 -6.80
C GLN A 67 -0.50 -6.57 -8.04
N ASN A 68 -1.09 -7.76 -7.90
CA ASN A 68 -1.93 -8.40 -8.90
C ASN A 68 -3.33 -8.59 -8.32
N SER A 69 -4.32 -7.94 -8.91
CA SER A 69 -5.68 -8.00 -8.39
C SER A 69 -6.42 -9.32 -8.69
N GLY A 70 -5.94 -10.10 -9.65
CA GLY A 70 -6.66 -11.27 -10.17
C GLY A 70 -7.97 -10.94 -10.89
N LEU A 71 -8.28 -9.68 -11.12
CA LEU A 71 -9.49 -9.22 -11.81
C LEU A 71 -9.30 -9.36 -13.33
N ASN A 72 -9.49 -10.58 -13.83
CA ASN A 72 -9.40 -10.91 -15.26
C ASN A 72 -10.77 -11.06 -15.92
N THR A 73 -11.84 -10.69 -15.22
CA THR A 73 -13.22 -10.75 -15.70
C THR A 73 -13.63 -9.38 -16.23
N PRO A 74 -14.37 -9.30 -17.35
CA PRO A 74 -14.82 -8.04 -17.94
C PRO A 74 -15.94 -7.39 -17.12
N LEU A 75 -15.58 -6.75 -16.00
CA LEU A 75 -16.48 -6.02 -15.12
C LEU A 75 -16.41 -4.52 -15.42
N LYS A 76 -17.50 -3.80 -15.21
CA LYS A 76 -17.49 -2.35 -15.23
C LYS A 76 -16.75 -1.79 -13.99
N VAL A 77 -16.13 -0.64 -14.14
CA VAL A 77 -15.47 0.05 -13.03
C VAL A 77 -16.42 0.26 -11.85
N ILE A 78 -17.67 0.68 -12.10
CA ILE A 78 -18.67 0.88 -11.05
C ILE A 78 -18.93 -0.41 -10.26
N ASP A 79 -19.00 -1.57 -10.93
CA ASP A 79 -19.23 -2.85 -10.27
C ASP A 79 -18.05 -3.21 -9.35
N VAL A 80 -16.81 -2.97 -9.81
CA VAL A 80 -15.61 -3.19 -9.00
C VAL A 80 -15.57 -2.28 -7.77
N LEU A 81 -16.02 -1.04 -7.91
CA LEU A 81 -16.10 -0.10 -6.77
C LEU A 81 -17.20 -0.50 -5.79
N LEU A 82 -18.35 -0.93 -6.29
CA LEU A 82 -19.47 -1.43 -5.48
C LEU A 82 -19.12 -2.68 -4.66
N MET A 83 -18.17 -3.51 -5.11
CA MET A 83 -17.67 -4.63 -4.29
C MET A 83 -17.11 -4.18 -2.92
N SER A 84 -16.70 -2.92 -2.77
CA SER A 84 -16.31 -2.36 -1.48
C SER A 84 -17.45 -2.34 -0.46
N LYS A 85 -18.69 -2.30 -0.92
CA LYS A 85 -19.91 -2.25 -0.10
C LYS A 85 -20.46 -3.63 0.27
N PHE A 86 -19.86 -4.70 -0.27
CA PHE A 86 -20.31 -6.09 -0.01
C PHE A 86 -20.40 -6.42 1.48
N THR A 87 -19.48 -5.91 2.30
CA THR A 87 -19.52 -6.12 3.76
C THR A 87 -20.71 -5.45 4.46
N ASN A 88 -21.39 -4.51 3.79
CA ASN A 88 -22.55 -3.80 4.33
C ASN A 88 -23.88 -4.46 3.94
N LEU A 89 -23.86 -5.36 2.94
CA LEU A 89 -25.07 -6.05 2.50
C LEU A 89 -25.59 -6.97 3.61
N LYS A 90 -26.92 -6.99 3.78
CA LYS A 90 -27.60 -7.85 4.76
C LYS A 90 -27.52 -9.33 4.33
N HIS A 91 -27.61 -9.59 3.03
CA HIS A 91 -27.52 -10.92 2.41
C HIS A 91 -26.73 -10.82 1.10
N ALA A 92 -26.06 -11.92 0.70
CA ALA A 92 -25.20 -12.00 -0.48
C ALA A 92 -25.92 -11.74 -1.83
N PHE A 93 -27.26 -11.83 -1.85
CA PHE A 93 -28.09 -11.64 -3.05
C PHE A 93 -28.90 -10.33 -3.01
N CYS A 94 -28.58 -9.40 -2.10
CA CYS A 94 -29.20 -8.09 -2.11
C CYS A 94 -28.53 -7.18 -3.13
N ASP A 95 -29.32 -6.43 -3.87
CA ASP A 95 -28.82 -5.34 -4.71
C ASP A 95 -28.24 -4.22 -3.85
N TYR A 96 -27.28 -3.49 -4.41
CA TYR A 96 -26.75 -2.29 -3.77
C TYR A 96 -27.81 -1.21 -3.68
N SER A 97 -27.85 -0.50 -2.59
CA SER A 97 -28.81 0.59 -2.41
C SER A 97 -28.48 1.78 -3.34
N LYS A 98 -29.47 2.65 -3.58
CA LYS A 98 -29.24 3.88 -4.34
C LYS A 98 -28.20 4.78 -3.66
N GLU A 99 -28.17 4.76 -2.33
CA GLU A 99 -27.20 5.48 -1.51
C GLU A 99 -25.80 4.95 -1.71
N ASP A 100 -25.60 3.61 -1.80
CA ASP A 100 -24.30 3.01 -2.08
C ASP A 100 -23.78 3.40 -3.46
N ILE A 101 -24.65 3.36 -4.48
CA ILE A 101 -24.31 3.78 -5.85
C ILE A 101 -23.89 5.24 -5.87
N LEU A 102 -24.68 6.12 -5.27
CA LEU A 102 -24.41 7.57 -5.21
C LEU A 102 -23.09 7.87 -4.45
N GLU A 103 -22.83 7.15 -3.34
CA GLU A 103 -21.56 7.28 -2.61
C GLU A 103 -20.37 6.88 -3.48
N VAL A 104 -20.48 5.77 -4.22
CA VAL A 104 -19.44 5.31 -5.15
C VAL A 104 -19.19 6.32 -6.26
N GLU A 105 -20.25 6.84 -6.91
CA GLU A 105 -20.14 7.84 -7.97
C GLU A 105 -19.48 9.13 -7.48
N ASN A 106 -19.88 9.63 -6.31
CA ASN A 106 -19.30 10.83 -5.72
C ASN A 106 -17.84 10.62 -5.31
N PHE A 107 -17.51 9.44 -4.79
CA PHE A 107 -16.12 9.11 -4.46
C PHE A 107 -15.24 8.97 -5.71
N ALA A 108 -15.77 8.39 -6.79
CA ALA A 108 -15.07 8.27 -8.06
C ALA A 108 -14.61 9.63 -8.62
N LYS A 109 -15.42 10.69 -8.46
CA LYS A 109 -15.05 12.07 -8.84
C LYS A 109 -13.79 12.55 -8.11
N THR A 110 -13.62 12.21 -6.83
CA THR A 110 -12.44 12.62 -6.06
C THR A 110 -11.13 12.02 -6.58
N LEU A 111 -11.25 10.90 -7.31
CA LEU A 111 -10.14 10.15 -7.90
C LEU A 111 -10.05 10.30 -9.42
N LYS A 112 -10.86 11.21 -10.01
CA LYS A 112 -10.96 11.42 -11.46
C LYS A 112 -11.30 10.13 -12.22
N LEU A 113 -12.25 9.36 -11.68
CA LEU A 113 -12.73 8.10 -12.25
C LEU A 113 -14.16 8.20 -12.81
N GLU A 114 -14.81 9.36 -12.73
CA GLU A 114 -16.21 9.57 -13.16
C GLU A 114 -16.46 9.15 -14.60
N ASN A 115 -15.51 9.43 -15.50
CA ASN A 115 -15.62 9.12 -16.92
C ASN A 115 -15.32 7.64 -17.25
N PHE A 116 -14.92 6.86 -16.25
CA PHE A 116 -14.54 5.46 -16.43
C PHE A 116 -15.57 4.49 -15.85
N LEU A 117 -16.56 4.95 -15.10
CA LEU A 117 -17.49 4.10 -14.35
C LEU A 117 -18.16 3.01 -15.18
N GLU A 118 -18.57 3.34 -16.41
CA GLU A 118 -19.21 2.39 -17.32
C GLU A 118 -18.21 1.59 -18.19
N ARG A 119 -16.91 1.91 -18.10
CA ARG A 119 -15.89 1.20 -18.87
C ARG A 119 -15.56 -0.15 -18.25
N ASN A 120 -15.15 -1.08 -19.13
CA ASN A 120 -14.61 -2.36 -18.71
C ASN A 120 -13.22 -2.15 -18.08
N ILE A 121 -12.98 -2.75 -16.90
CA ILE A 121 -11.68 -2.64 -16.20
C ILE A 121 -10.51 -3.17 -17.04
N LEU A 122 -10.73 -4.13 -17.94
CA LEU A 122 -9.69 -4.68 -18.82
C LEU A 122 -9.27 -3.69 -19.93
N SER A 123 -10.04 -2.61 -20.15
CA SER A 123 -9.72 -1.57 -21.13
C SER A 123 -8.96 -0.40 -20.54
N LEU A 124 -8.70 -0.42 -19.23
CA LEU A 124 -8.02 0.67 -18.54
C LEU A 124 -6.50 0.56 -18.70
N SER A 125 -5.82 1.71 -18.71
CA SER A 125 -4.36 1.76 -18.55
C SER A 125 -3.96 1.27 -17.15
N GLY A 126 -2.69 0.89 -16.95
CA GLY A 126 -2.19 0.45 -15.64
C GLY A 126 -2.45 1.48 -14.53
N GLY A 127 -2.25 2.77 -14.82
CA GLY A 127 -2.49 3.86 -13.85
C GLY A 127 -3.97 4.07 -13.51
N GLU A 128 -4.85 3.98 -14.51
CA GLU A 128 -6.30 4.05 -14.31
C GLU A 128 -6.78 2.85 -13.48
N PHE A 129 -6.30 1.67 -13.79
CA PHE A 129 -6.63 0.44 -13.06
C PHE A 129 -6.16 0.50 -11.60
N GLN A 130 -4.93 0.95 -11.33
CA GLN A 130 -4.43 1.13 -9.96
C GLN A 130 -5.26 2.16 -9.18
N ARG A 131 -5.72 3.24 -9.81
CA ARG A 131 -6.65 4.20 -9.19
C ARG A 131 -7.99 3.56 -8.83
N VAL A 132 -8.53 2.67 -9.67
CA VAL A 132 -9.76 1.92 -9.37
C VAL A 132 -9.55 0.98 -8.17
N LEU A 133 -8.44 0.26 -8.10
CA LEU A 133 -8.12 -0.61 -6.95
C LEU A 133 -7.98 0.20 -5.66
N LEU A 134 -7.31 1.35 -5.72
CA LEU A 134 -7.17 2.26 -4.59
C LEU A 134 -8.54 2.81 -4.16
N ALA A 135 -9.38 3.26 -5.10
CA ALA A 135 -10.73 3.72 -4.83
C ALA A 135 -11.56 2.65 -4.10
N ARG A 136 -11.52 1.41 -4.60
CA ARG A 136 -12.20 0.27 -3.99
C ARG A 136 -11.76 0.03 -2.55
N ALA A 137 -10.45 0.12 -2.28
CA ALA A 137 -9.91 -0.07 -0.94
C ALA A 137 -10.33 1.05 0.02
N LEU A 138 -10.40 2.30 -0.48
CA LEU A 138 -10.70 3.50 0.31
C LEU A 138 -12.19 3.71 0.58
N LEU A 139 -13.07 3.26 -0.32
CA LEU A 139 -14.54 3.34 -0.14
C LEU A 139 -15.03 2.68 1.14
N LYS A 140 -14.26 1.74 1.70
CA LYS A 140 -14.51 1.13 3.02
C LYS A 140 -14.17 2.05 4.19
N LYS A 141 -13.56 3.21 3.95
CA LYS A 141 -13.06 4.14 4.99
C LYS A 141 -12.14 3.44 6.00
N PRO A 142 -11.10 2.72 5.52
CA PRO A 142 -10.23 1.93 6.39
C PRO A 142 -9.45 2.84 7.35
N LYS A 143 -8.94 2.27 8.44
CA LYS A 143 -8.00 2.93 9.35
C LYS A 143 -6.55 2.75 8.91
N ILE A 144 -6.25 1.64 8.22
CA ILE A 144 -4.94 1.34 7.65
C ILE A 144 -5.11 0.91 6.20
N LEU A 145 -4.30 1.46 5.31
CA LEU A 145 -4.24 1.09 3.91
C LEU A 145 -2.91 0.39 3.63
N PHE A 146 -2.99 -0.85 3.17
CA PHE A 146 -1.85 -1.64 2.74
C PHE A 146 -1.75 -1.63 1.22
N LEU A 147 -0.54 -1.36 0.71
CA LEU A 147 -0.24 -1.30 -0.72
C LEU A 147 0.91 -2.28 -1.02
N ASP A 148 0.66 -3.28 -1.86
CA ASP A 148 1.67 -4.24 -2.29
C ASP A 148 2.19 -3.84 -3.67
N GLU A 149 3.36 -3.19 -3.71
CA GLU A 149 4.02 -2.70 -4.94
C GLU A 149 3.10 -1.86 -5.87
N PRO A 150 2.43 -0.83 -5.34
CA PRO A 150 1.38 -0.12 -6.08
C PRO A 150 1.90 0.65 -7.30
N THR A 151 3.21 0.82 -7.43
CA THR A 151 3.86 1.60 -8.48
C THR A 151 4.63 0.76 -9.49
N SER A 152 4.67 -0.58 -9.34
CA SER A 152 5.52 -1.46 -10.15
C SER A 152 5.18 -1.49 -11.65
N ALA A 153 3.92 -1.21 -12.00
CA ALA A 153 3.43 -1.19 -13.38
C ALA A 153 3.16 0.23 -13.91
N LEU A 154 3.62 1.26 -13.20
CA LEU A 154 3.36 2.66 -13.52
C LEU A 154 4.64 3.37 -14.00
N ASP A 155 4.49 4.30 -14.93
CA ASP A 155 5.54 5.28 -15.15
C ASP A 155 5.68 6.24 -13.96
N LEU A 156 6.76 7.01 -13.94
CA LEU A 156 7.12 7.86 -12.82
C LEU A 156 6.03 8.89 -12.48
N ASN A 157 5.39 9.50 -13.49
CA ASN A 157 4.36 10.51 -13.26
C ASN A 157 3.14 9.91 -12.58
N HIS A 158 2.63 8.78 -13.07
CA HIS A 158 1.50 8.08 -12.49
C HIS A 158 1.82 7.53 -11.09
N ALA A 159 3.06 7.07 -10.86
CA ALA A 159 3.52 6.65 -9.54
C ALA A 159 3.49 7.81 -8.53
N ILE A 160 4.01 8.99 -8.92
CA ILE A 160 3.97 10.20 -8.09
C ILE A 160 2.52 10.64 -7.82
N GLU A 161 1.64 10.64 -8.82
CA GLU A 161 0.24 10.99 -8.63
C GLU A 161 -0.46 10.06 -7.62
N LEU A 162 -0.23 8.74 -7.74
CA LEU A 162 -0.81 7.74 -6.84
C LEU A 162 -0.34 7.94 -5.40
N LEU A 163 0.97 8.09 -5.18
CA LEU A 163 1.53 8.26 -3.84
C LEU A 163 1.18 9.63 -3.24
N SER A 164 1.09 10.69 -4.05
CA SER A 164 0.59 12.02 -3.63
C SER A 164 -0.86 11.95 -3.17
N LEU A 165 -1.68 11.12 -3.82
CA LEU A 165 -3.04 10.87 -3.38
C LEU A 165 -3.06 10.17 -2.02
N CYS A 166 -2.23 9.13 -1.81
CA CYS A 166 -2.10 8.47 -0.51
C CYS A 166 -1.67 9.47 0.58
N GLU A 167 -0.69 10.33 0.31
CA GLU A 167 -0.24 11.36 1.26
C GLU A 167 -1.38 12.33 1.65
N ARG A 168 -2.19 12.78 0.68
CA ARG A 168 -3.37 13.62 0.96
C ARG A 168 -4.38 12.92 1.84
N LEU A 169 -4.63 11.63 1.59
CA LEU A 169 -5.60 10.83 2.37
C LEU A 169 -5.15 10.63 3.81
N ILE A 170 -3.85 10.44 4.06
CA ILE A 170 -3.28 10.40 5.42
C ILE A 170 -3.63 11.68 6.16
N LYS A 171 -3.36 12.84 5.52
CA LYS A 171 -3.60 14.16 6.11
C LYS A 171 -5.08 14.44 6.37
N GLN A 172 -5.96 14.07 5.45
CA GLN A 172 -7.39 14.39 5.51
C GLN A 172 -8.20 13.41 6.35
N ASN A 173 -7.90 12.12 6.29
CA ASN A 173 -8.74 11.05 6.85
C ASN A 173 -8.11 10.32 8.04
N ASN A 174 -6.93 10.75 8.51
CA ASN A 174 -6.22 10.10 9.61
C ASN A 174 -5.95 8.59 9.38
N ILE A 175 -5.66 8.21 8.15
CA ILE A 175 -5.36 6.84 7.75
C ILE A 175 -3.84 6.60 7.87
N ALA A 176 -3.42 5.44 8.36
CA ALA A 176 -2.04 4.98 8.18
C ALA A 176 -1.90 4.31 6.81
N VAL A 177 -0.78 4.53 6.12
CA VAL A 177 -0.45 3.82 4.87
C VAL A 177 0.82 3.02 5.07
N VAL A 178 0.78 1.75 4.68
CA VAL A 178 1.93 0.85 4.68
C VAL A 178 2.11 0.34 3.26
N ALA A 179 3.21 0.70 2.61
CA ALA A 179 3.45 0.35 1.21
C ALA A 179 4.76 -0.43 1.03
N ILE A 180 4.72 -1.53 0.29
CA ILE A 180 5.94 -2.13 -0.26
C ILE A 180 6.32 -1.30 -1.48
N LEU A 181 7.53 -0.74 -1.45
CA LEU A 181 8.08 0.07 -2.53
C LEU A 181 9.43 -0.50 -2.97
N HIS A 182 9.74 -0.37 -4.27
CA HIS A 182 11.04 -0.73 -4.84
C HIS A 182 11.90 0.49 -5.14
N ASP A 183 11.28 1.60 -5.50
CA ASP A 183 11.99 2.84 -5.81
C ASP A 183 12.31 3.60 -4.51
N LEU A 184 13.61 3.73 -4.23
CA LEU A 184 14.12 4.40 -3.03
C LEU A 184 13.85 5.91 -3.05
N ASN A 185 13.85 6.52 -4.24
CA ASN A 185 13.55 7.95 -4.35
C ASN A 185 12.07 8.24 -4.12
N LEU A 186 11.17 7.38 -4.62
CA LEU A 186 9.75 7.47 -4.27
C LEU A 186 9.53 7.24 -2.77
N ALA A 187 10.22 6.28 -2.18
CA ALA A 187 10.13 6.07 -0.73
C ALA A 187 10.63 7.30 0.05
N SER A 188 11.73 7.91 -0.39
CA SER A 188 12.23 9.16 0.21
C SER A 188 11.25 10.32 0.09
N MET A 189 10.59 10.43 -1.05
CA MET A 189 9.66 11.55 -1.31
C MET A 189 8.39 11.46 -0.45
N PHE A 190 7.87 10.27 -0.22
CA PHE A 190 6.53 10.07 0.33
C PHE A 190 6.48 9.45 1.73
N CYS A 191 7.45 8.60 2.09
CA CYS A 191 7.41 7.92 3.38
C CYS A 191 7.93 8.79 4.52
N ASP A 192 7.19 8.80 5.63
CA ASP A 192 7.66 9.39 6.89
C ASP A 192 8.71 8.50 7.54
N LYS A 193 8.50 7.18 7.49
CA LYS A 193 9.41 6.16 7.99
C LYS A 193 9.56 5.03 6.99
N VAL A 194 10.69 4.37 7.03
CA VAL A 194 10.96 3.17 6.24
C VAL A 194 11.45 2.03 7.12
N LEU A 195 11.09 0.83 6.72
CA LEU A 195 11.51 -0.42 7.30
C LEU A 195 12.37 -1.15 6.26
N PHE A 196 13.63 -1.41 6.57
CA PHE A 196 14.48 -2.24 5.74
C PHE A 196 14.42 -3.69 6.19
N LEU A 197 13.93 -4.55 5.29
CA LEU A 197 13.84 -6.00 5.49
C LEU A 197 14.91 -6.69 4.66
N LYS A 198 15.74 -7.54 5.29
CA LYS A 198 16.77 -8.35 4.63
C LYS A 198 16.83 -9.73 5.27
N GLU A 199 16.82 -10.79 4.46
CA GLU A 199 16.93 -12.19 4.90
C GLU A 199 15.87 -12.59 5.96
N GLY A 200 14.69 -11.97 5.89
CA GLY A 200 13.58 -12.24 6.80
C GLY A 200 13.65 -11.50 8.14
N GLU A 201 14.56 -10.55 8.30
CA GLU A 201 14.75 -9.76 9.52
C GLU A 201 14.61 -8.27 9.24
N ILE A 202 14.09 -7.52 10.22
CA ILE A 202 14.14 -6.05 10.20
C ILE A 202 15.56 -5.65 10.55
N LYS A 203 16.27 -5.04 9.60
CA LYS A 203 17.61 -4.50 9.85
C LYS A 203 17.55 -3.07 10.38
N TYR A 204 16.63 -2.26 9.85
CA TYR A 204 16.47 -0.87 10.22
C TYR A 204 15.01 -0.47 10.18
N PHE A 205 14.60 0.42 11.09
CA PHE A 205 13.31 1.10 11.07
C PHE A 205 13.47 2.53 11.60
N GLY A 206 13.13 3.53 10.80
CA GLY A 206 13.29 4.93 11.15
C GLY A 206 12.89 5.86 10.02
N SER A 207 13.23 7.14 10.14
CA SER A 207 12.97 8.13 9.10
C SER A 207 13.84 7.91 7.86
N THR A 208 13.37 8.32 6.69
CA THR A 208 14.17 8.28 5.47
C THR A 208 15.45 9.11 5.60
N LYS A 209 15.38 10.23 6.32
CA LYS A 209 16.52 11.12 6.57
C LYS A 209 17.65 10.43 7.36
N GLU A 210 17.29 9.57 8.32
CA GLU A 210 18.25 8.84 9.15
C GLU A 210 18.80 7.60 8.44
N LEU A 211 17.94 6.91 7.68
CA LEU A 211 18.28 5.59 7.16
C LEU A 211 18.79 5.58 5.71
N PHE A 212 18.58 6.63 4.93
CA PHE A 212 19.12 6.68 3.56
C PHE A 212 20.54 7.23 3.58
N THR A 213 21.46 6.37 3.99
CA THR A 213 22.91 6.61 3.98
C THR A 213 23.60 5.65 3.02
N LYS A 214 24.81 6.01 2.57
CA LYS A 214 25.61 5.16 1.68
C LYS A 214 25.87 3.79 2.31
N GLU A 215 26.18 3.77 3.60
CA GLU A 215 26.52 2.59 4.39
C GLU A 215 25.33 1.62 4.46
N ILE A 216 24.17 2.11 4.86
CA ILE A 216 22.95 1.29 4.96
C ILE A 216 22.51 0.78 3.58
N LEU A 217 22.52 1.64 2.55
CA LEU A 217 22.14 1.21 1.20
C LEU A 217 23.14 0.21 0.60
N LYS A 218 24.43 0.34 0.92
CA LYS A 218 25.44 -0.67 0.56
C LYS A 218 25.20 -1.98 1.30
N GLU A 219 24.91 -1.93 2.61
CA GLU A 219 24.63 -3.13 3.41
C GLU A 219 23.38 -3.85 2.93
N ILE A 220 22.27 -3.12 2.72
CA ILE A 220 20.96 -3.71 2.40
C ILE A 220 20.90 -4.20 0.95
N TYR A 221 21.32 -3.36 -0.02
CA TYR A 221 21.14 -3.60 -1.45
C TYR A 221 22.43 -3.92 -2.21
N ASN A 222 23.58 -3.86 -1.55
CA ASN A 222 24.90 -3.84 -2.21
C ASN A 222 25.02 -2.70 -3.23
N LEU A 223 24.36 -1.56 -2.99
CA LEU A 223 24.28 -0.43 -3.89
C LEU A 223 25.40 0.57 -3.61
N ASN A 224 26.15 0.92 -4.66
CA ASN A 224 27.05 2.07 -4.63
C ASN A 224 26.25 3.31 -5.07
N CYS A 225 26.22 4.34 -4.24
CA CYS A 225 25.43 5.53 -4.52
C CYS A 225 26.01 6.79 -3.89
N GLU A 226 25.54 7.94 -4.35
CA GLU A 226 25.64 9.21 -3.66
C GLU A 226 24.29 9.63 -3.11
N ILE A 227 24.30 10.34 -1.99
CA ILE A 227 23.10 10.90 -1.39
C ILE A 227 23.13 12.42 -1.56
N VAL A 228 22.12 12.94 -2.26
CA VAL A 228 21.95 14.37 -2.49
C VAL A 228 20.70 14.81 -1.75
N TYR A 229 20.80 15.90 -0.99
CA TYR A 229 19.66 16.43 -0.26
C TYR A 229 19.00 17.57 -1.04
N LYS A 230 17.68 17.49 -1.19
CA LYS A 230 16.82 18.57 -1.69
C LYS A 230 15.59 18.69 -0.77
N ASP A 231 15.33 19.89 -0.30
CA ASP A 231 14.23 20.19 0.63
C ASP A 231 14.19 19.24 1.85
N LEU A 232 15.37 18.99 2.43
CA LEU A 232 15.61 18.11 3.57
C LEU A 232 15.32 16.63 3.30
N LYS A 233 15.02 16.22 2.06
CA LYS A 233 14.81 14.82 1.66
C LYS A 233 16.06 14.27 0.98
N PRO A 234 16.50 13.04 1.31
CA PRO A 234 17.63 12.38 0.66
C PRO A 234 17.20 11.83 -0.70
N TYR A 235 17.97 12.11 -1.74
CA TYR A 235 17.85 11.50 -3.07
C TYR A 235 19.03 10.60 -3.34
N ILE A 236 18.75 9.41 -3.84
CA ILE A 236 19.75 8.38 -4.09
C ILE A 236 20.15 8.44 -5.57
N LEU A 237 21.41 8.75 -5.83
CA LEU A 237 22.02 8.68 -7.13
C LEU A 237 22.85 7.39 -7.22
N ALA A 238 22.31 6.37 -7.90
CA ALA A 238 23.03 5.13 -8.11
C ALA A 238 24.27 5.35 -8.97
N LEU A 239 25.40 4.78 -8.59
CA LEU A 239 26.66 4.84 -9.31
C LEU A 239 26.90 3.52 -10.03
N LYS A 240 27.36 3.60 -11.29
CA LYS A 240 27.83 2.42 -12.01
C LYS A 240 29.12 1.92 -11.35
N GLU A 241 29.21 0.63 -11.10
CA GLU A 241 30.48 0.03 -10.70
C GLU A 241 31.49 0.19 -11.87
N LYS A 242 32.69 0.68 -11.54
CA LYS A 242 33.79 0.64 -12.51
C LYS A 242 34.22 -0.82 -12.59
N ILE A 243 33.98 -1.41 -13.75
CA ILE A 243 34.47 -2.76 -14.12
C ILE A 243 35.99 -2.70 -14.25
#